data_f5d63d99998d1cebe7fa540e356fc394
#
_entry.id   f5d63d99998d1cebe7fa540e356fc394
#
_cell.length_a   1.000
_cell.length_b   1.000
_cell.length_c   1.000
_cell.angle_alpha   90.00
_cell.angle_beta   90.00
_cell.angle_gamma   90.00
#
_symmetry.space_group_name_H-M   'P 1'
#
loop_
_entity.id
_entity.type
_entity.pdbx_description
1 polymer ?
#
loop_
_entity_poly.entity_id
_entity_poly.type
_entity_poly.pdbx_seq_one_letter_code
_entity_poly.pdbx_strand_id
1 'polypeptide(L)'
;MRRKRSLILAAVATVAALTTAWIALPASAASVTASLRTVSDWGTGWQDEVTISNGGTSALTSWKVEFDLPAGGSIGSFWDTDMTVSGSHRTFTNRAWNGAIPVGASVTFGFVGAGGQPVNCKLNGAPCGTGPTVPTTPATTVPTVVPTTKAPTTAPTTAPTTPATTAPTTKAPTVPAAGPTLPFTVTNRTGRSEPVFLYVLGVNLDTGKLGYVDASGAFTPWTGGGPVPVPAPDVSIPGPANGQSTTIKVLKNISGRIYFSLGKKLDFRVTTDGLVQPAPWAGGDPNRDILFDWSEFTLNGSGLFLNSSQVDMFAIPHGVSVTGGSGVTTKTGDLVANGRQKVIDAVRANPDFAKSVVTRADGTVLRVLAPGKAADAGLMSATYLDSYITSAWNAYTSKSLTVVPFGDRPEVRYTGRTSGNIMNFTDTSGRTVASFTKPSTANVWGCDGALGAPNDQVVGPIARTLCAALWRTTLGRIDTQPGGTAADFYTGGPANPYAKAIHATMADGKAYAFAFDDVQNQESLVHDGDPRAAGITLTAF
;
A
#
# COMPACT_ATOMS: atom_id res chain seq x y z
N MET A 1 55.51 62.24 -25.07
CA MET A 1 55.54 63.19 -26.21
C MET A 1 54.37 62.88 -27.16
N ARG A 2 53.61 63.97 -27.53
CA ARG A 2 52.66 64.12 -28.65
C ARG A 2 51.48 63.10 -28.73
N ARG A 3 50.28 63.45 -28.31
CA ARG A 3 49.17 64.20 -28.95
C ARG A 3 49.05 64.04 -30.49
N LYS A 4 47.84 63.50 -30.91
CA LYS A 4 46.93 64.02 -31.97
C LYS A 4 45.65 63.22 -31.92
N ARG A 5 44.62 63.74 -31.70
CA ARG A 5 43.40 64.46 -32.11
C ARG A 5 42.94 64.16 -33.54
N SER A 6 41.64 63.91 -33.70
CA SER A 6 40.66 64.30 -34.71
C SER A 6 40.14 63.08 -35.52
N LEU A 7 38.95 62.95 -35.96
CA LEU A 7 37.76 63.81 -36.09
C LEU A 7 36.50 62.93 -36.33
N ILE A 8 35.37 63.49 -35.98
CA ILE A 8 33.99 63.07 -36.12
C ILE A 8 33.58 62.88 -37.56
N LEU A 9 32.77 61.84 -37.89
CA LEU A 9 31.73 61.90 -38.95
C LEU A 9 30.47 61.22 -38.46
N ALA A 10 29.41 62.03 -38.37
CA ALA A 10 28.06 61.61 -38.07
C ALA A 10 27.39 61.01 -39.32
N ALA A 11 26.82 59.82 -39.21
CA ALA A 11 25.87 59.32 -40.19
C ALA A 11 24.51 59.08 -39.45
N VAL A 12 23.56 59.91 -39.76
CA VAL A 12 22.18 59.81 -39.39
C VAL A 12 21.56 58.70 -40.21
N ALA A 13 21.18 57.58 -39.54
CA ALA A 13 20.31 56.55 -40.12
C ALA A 13 19.01 56.51 -39.31
N THR A 14 17.97 57.01 -39.93
CA THR A 14 16.59 56.90 -39.46
C THR A 14 16.17 55.46 -39.48
N VAL A 15 16.05 54.83 -38.30
CA VAL A 15 15.41 53.52 -38.15
C VAL A 15 13.96 53.74 -37.68
N ALA A 16 13.01 53.38 -38.54
CA ALA A 16 11.59 53.34 -38.24
C ALA A 16 11.35 52.30 -37.12
N ALA A 17 10.89 52.76 -35.98
CA ALA A 17 10.48 51.87 -34.86
C ALA A 17 9.13 51.22 -35.19
N LEU A 18 9.16 49.95 -35.58
CA LEU A 18 7.98 49.08 -35.54
C LEU A 18 7.73 48.70 -34.07
N THR A 19 6.82 49.38 -33.41
CA THR A 19 6.28 48.99 -32.11
C THR A 19 5.39 47.77 -32.30
N THR A 20 5.94 46.55 -32.13
CA THR A 20 5.12 45.36 -31.85
C THR A 20 4.55 45.52 -30.44
N ALA A 21 3.28 45.84 -30.34
CA ALA A 21 2.52 45.76 -29.11
C ALA A 21 2.44 44.27 -28.69
N TRP A 22 3.23 43.91 -27.71
CA TRP A 22 3.03 42.66 -26.99
C TRP A 22 1.73 42.84 -26.19
N ILE A 23 0.63 42.20 -26.63
CA ILE A 23 -0.55 42.02 -25.81
C ILE A 23 -0.09 41.03 -24.72
N ALA A 24 0.28 41.55 -23.55
CA ALA A 24 0.45 40.74 -22.35
C ALA A 24 -0.96 40.20 -22.01
N LEU A 25 -1.16 38.92 -22.30
CA LEU A 25 -2.29 38.19 -21.70
C LEU A 25 -2.14 38.35 -20.19
N PRO A 26 -3.21 38.71 -19.45
CA PRO A 26 -3.13 38.80 -18.00
C PRO A 26 -2.68 37.42 -17.49
N ALA A 27 -1.52 37.35 -16.87
CA ALA A 27 -1.12 36.21 -16.09
C ALA A 27 -2.24 36.02 -15.05
N SER A 28 -2.99 34.94 -15.14
CA SER A 28 -3.94 34.58 -14.11
C SER A 28 -3.16 34.57 -12.80
N ALA A 29 -3.52 35.45 -11.87
CA ALA A 29 -2.88 35.49 -10.57
C ALA A 29 -2.98 34.06 -10.00
N ALA A 30 -1.82 33.45 -9.76
CA ALA A 30 -1.77 32.16 -9.15
C ALA A 30 -2.50 32.25 -7.80
N SER A 31 -3.59 31.51 -7.65
CA SER A 31 -4.50 31.57 -6.51
C SER A 31 -4.48 30.26 -5.74
N VAL A 32 -4.95 30.30 -4.51
CA VAL A 32 -5.23 29.08 -3.75
C VAL A 32 -6.46 28.42 -4.36
N THR A 33 -6.37 27.15 -4.71
CA THR A 33 -7.47 26.41 -5.36
C THR A 33 -7.75 25.11 -4.63
N ALA A 34 -8.99 24.63 -4.66
CA ALA A 34 -9.34 23.26 -4.34
C ALA A 34 -9.96 22.60 -5.56
N SER A 35 -9.56 21.38 -5.85
CA SER A 35 -10.15 20.54 -6.88
C SER A 35 -10.73 19.30 -6.24
N LEU A 36 -12.00 18.99 -6.55
CA LEU A 36 -12.70 17.79 -6.16
C LEU A 36 -12.64 16.79 -7.32
N ARG A 37 -12.21 15.56 -7.04
CA ARG A 37 -12.12 14.49 -8.04
C ARG A 37 -12.73 13.21 -7.49
N THR A 38 -13.65 12.62 -8.24
CA THR A 38 -14.13 11.27 -7.95
C THR A 38 -13.02 10.26 -8.29
N VAL A 39 -12.56 9.55 -7.28
CA VAL A 39 -11.52 8.52 -7.39
C VAL A 39 -12.14 7.21 -7.83
N SER A 40 -13.33 6.88 -7.31
CA SER A 40 -14.05 5.65 -7.63
C SER A 40 -15.55 5.88 -7.46
N ASP A 41 -16.36 5.29 -8.35
CA ASP A 41 -17.81 5.25 -8.26
C ASP A 41 -18.28 3.81 -8.54
N TRP A 42 -19.03 3.23 -7.60
CA TRP A 42 -19.56 1.86 -7.71
C TRP A 42 -21.09 1.83 -7.74
N GLY A 43 -21.73 2.94 -8.07
CA GLY A 43 -23.16 3.09 -8.30
C GLY A 43 -24.00 3.27 -7.03
N THR A 44 -23.70 2.56 -5.93
CA THR A 44 -24.35 2.74 -4.63
C THR A 44 -23.58 3.66 -3.69
N GLY A 45 -22.36 4.05 -4.08
CA GLY A 45 -21.48 4.96 -3.35
C GLY A 45 -20.30 5.35 -4.22
N TRP A 46 -19.52 6.30 -3.74
CA TRP A 46 -18.38 6.88 -4.42
C TRP A 46 -17.31 7.31 -3.43
N GLN A 47 -16.08 7.43 -3.92
CA GLN A 47 -14.96 7.98 -3.19
C GLN A 47 -14.45 9.21 -3.91
N ASP A 48 -14.34 10.31 -3.18
CA ASP A 48 -13.79 11.56 -3.70
C ASP A 48 -12.50 11.93 -2.96
N GLU A 49 -11.66 12.67 -3.66
CA GLU A 49 -10.45 13.30 -3.16
C GLU A 49 -10.48 14.79 -3.45
N VAL A 50 -10.14 15.59 -2.46
CA VAL A 50 -9.97 17.03 -2.61
C VAL A 50 -8.48 17.36 -2.50
N THR A 51 -7.95 18.00 -3.55
CA THR A 51 -6.60 18.55 -3.56
C THR A 51 -6.66 20.06 -3.38
N ILE A 52 -6.01 20.57 -2.32
CA ILE A 52 -5.86 22.01 -2.07
C ILE A 52 -4.46 22.40 -2.49
N SER A 53 -4.34 23.30 -3.48
CA SER A 53 -3.06 23.75 -4.03
C SER A 53 -2.86 25.23 -3.72
N ASN A 54 -1.74 25.57 -3.12
CA ASN A 54 -1.36 26.95 -2.84
C ASN A 54 -0.51 27.54 -3.98
N GLY A 55 -1.17 28.05 -5.00
CA GLY A 55 -0.50 28.84 -6.04
C GLY A 55 -0.37 30.34 -5.67
N GLY A 56 -0.75 30.75 -4.48
CA GLY A 56 -0.67 32.15 -4.02
C GLY A 56 0.76 32.61 -3.73
N THR A 57 0.88 33.80 -3.15
CA THR A 57 2.17 34.44 -2.84
C THR A 57 2.60 34.31 -1.37
N SER A 58 1.75 33.72 -0.53
CA SER A 58 2.02 33.46 0.90
C SER A 58 1.56 32.07 1.30
N ALA A 59 2.22 31.50 2.32
CA ALA A 59 1.81 30.21 2.87
C ALA A 59 0.40 30.31 3.50
N LEU A 60 -0.44 29.29 3.29
CA LEU A 60 -1.65 29.10 4.08
C LEU A 60 -1.26 28.60 5.47
N THR A 61 -2.01 29.04 6.47
CA THR A 61 -1.89 28.55 7.85
C THR A 61 -3.01 27.59 8.23
N SER A 62 -4.13 27.63 7.49
CA SER A 62 -5.28 26.76 7.66
C SER A 62 -6.12 26.73 6.38
N TRP A 63 -6.97 25.71 6.25
CA TRP A 63 -7.91 25.62 5.16
C TRP A 63 -9.26 25.06 5.65
N LYS A 64 -10.33 25.43 4.92
CA LYS A 64 -11.68 24.94 5.12
C LYS A 64 -12.33 24.71 3.75
N VAL A 65 -12.79 23.46 3.51
CA VAL A 65 -13.57 23.10 2.32
C VAL A 65 -15.00 22.81 2.74
N GLU A 66 -15.94 23.37 2.02
CA GLU A 66 -17.37 23.24 2.30
C GLU A 66 -18.11 22.81 1.05
N PHE A 67 -19.11 21.95 1.18
CA PHE A 67 -20.03 21.60 0.10
C PHE A 67 -21.37 21.07 0.63
N ASP A 68 -22.36 20.98 -0.24
CA ASP A 68 -23.66 20.42 0.07
C ASP A 68 -23.81 19.04 -0.57
N LEU A 69 -24.50 18.12 0.10
CA LEU A 69 -24.91 16.84 -0.48
C LEU A 69 -26.37 16.94 -0.93
N PRO A 70 -26.73 16.34 -2.06
CA PRO A 70 -28.14 16.21 -2.47
C PRO A 70 -28.94 15.41 -1.44
N ALA A 71 -30.27 15.49 -1.54
CA ALA A 71 -31.18 14.76 -0.66
C ALA A 71 -30.87 13.25 -0.69
N GLY A 72 -30.71 12.66 0.50
CA GLY A 72 -30.31 11.26 0.67
C GLY A 72 -28.79 11.02 0.60
N GLY A 73 -27.99 12.04 0.31
CA GLY A 73 -26.52 11.94 0.31
C GLY A 73 -25.94 11.86 1.71
N SER A 74 -24.90 11.03 1.87
CA SER A 74 -24.18 10.86 3.13
C SER A 74 -22.68 10.71 2.91
N ILE A 75 -21.89 11.08 3.93
CA ILE A 75 -20.47 10.76 4.03
C ILE A 75 -20.32 9.68 5.10
N GLY A 76 -19.75 8.53 4.73
CA GLY A 76 -19.55 7.40 5.64
C GLY A 76 -18.19 7.43 6.33
N SER A 77 -17.12 7.72 5.59
CA SER A 77 -15.76 7.80 6.09
C SER A 77 -14.99 8.93 5.43
N PHE A 78 -13.98 9.46 6.14
CA PHE A 78 -13.09 10.51 5.62
C PHE A 78 -11.72 10.39 6.30
N TRP A 79 -10.68 10.92 5.66
CA TRP A 79 -9.30 10.89 6.17
C TRP A 79 -8.56 12.19 5.83
N ASP A 80 -7.54 12.50 6.63
CA ASP A 80 -6.69 13.68 6.52
C ASP A 80 -7.42 15.02 6.69
N THR A 81 -8.56 15.01 7.37
CA THR A 81 -9.40 16.17 7.64
C THR A 81 -10.26 15.92 8.88
N ASP A 82 -10.84 16.97 9.42
CA ASP A 82 -11.96 16.90 10.37
C ASP A 82 -13.24 17.34 9.67
N MET A 83 -14.38 16.73 10.00
CA MET A 83 -15.65 17.02 9.36
C MET A 83 -16.71 17.44 10.36
N THR A 84 -17.48 18.48 10.05
CA THR A 84 -18.72 18.82 10.74
C THR A 84 -19.90 18.77 9.78
N VAL A 85 -21.08 18.44 10.32
CA VAL A 85 -22.31 18.21 9.57
C VAL A 85 -23.40 19.16 10.06
N SER A 86 -24.07 19.85 9.13
CA SER A 86 -25.25 20.69 9.41
C SER A 86 -26.30 20.48 8.31
N GLY A 87 -27.23 19.57 8.53
CA GLY A 87 -28.20 19.16 7.50
C GLY A 87 -27.53 18.51 6.29
N SER A 88 -27.72 19.07 5.11
CA SER A 88 -27.02 18.65 3.87
C SER A 88 -25.60 19.19 3.77
N HIS A 89 -25.25 20.21 4.54
CA HIS A 89 -23.97 20.90 4.49
C HIS A 89 -22.87 20.09 5.18
N ARG A 90 -21.69 20.01 4.54
CA ARG A 90 -20.47 19.37 5.06
C ARG A 90 -19.36 20.41 5.08
N THR A 91 -18.69 20.52 6.22
CA THR A 91 -17.52 21.38 6.40
C THR A 91 -16.33 20.52 6.78
N PHE A 92 -15.29 20.55 5.97
CA PHE A 92 -14.01 19.87 6.18
C PHE A 92 -12.96 20.91 6.56
N THR A 93 -12.20 20.64 7.63
CA THR A 93 -11.12 21.52 8.12
C THR A 93 -9.82 20.75 8.24
N ASN A 94 -8.71 21.47 8.14
CA ASN A 94 -7.40 20.86 8.31
C ASN A 94 -7.21 20.28 9.71
N ARG A 95 -6.41 19.24 9.79
CA ARG A 95 -5.82 18.74 11.04
C ARG A 95 -4.59 19.59 11.42
N ALA A 96 -4.09 19.39 12.63
CA ALA A 96 -2.97 20.17 13.14
C ALA A 96 -1.69 20.05 12.29
N TRP A 97 -1.52 18.97 11.57
CA TRP A 97 -0.32 18.66 10.79
C TRP A 97 -0.39 19.06 9.30
N ASN A 98 -1.58 19.30 8.72
CA ASN A 98 -1.74 19.61 7.30
C ASN A 98 -2.40 20.96 7.02
N GLY A 99 -2.54 21.84 8.02
CA GLY A 99 -3.11 23.18 7.86
C GLY A 99 -2.15 24.15 7.17
N ALA A 100 -0.85 23.99 7.38
CA ALA A 100 0.16 24.84 6.79
C ALA A 100 0.54 24.33 5.40
N ILE A 101 0.20 25.13 4.34
CA ILE A 101 0.55 24.79 2.95
C ILE A 101 1.48 25.88 2.41
N PRO A 102 2.79 25.58 2.22
CA PRO A 102 3.74 26.51 1.59
C PRO A 102 3.31 26.92 0.19
N VAL A 103 3.84 28.04 -0.30
CA VAL A 103 3.65 28.47 -1.69
C VAL A 103 4.17 27.40 -2.65
N GLY A 104 3.34 27.03 -3.64
CA GLY A 104 3.64 25.98 -4.62
C GLY A 104 3.40 24.55 -4.13
N ALA A 105 3.02 24.35 -2.86
CA ALA A 105 2.69 23.05 -2.30
C ALA A 105 1.18 22.75 -2.36
N SER A 106 0.84 21.47 -2.15
CA SER A 106 -0.54 20.99 -2.09
C SER A 106 -0.71 20.01 -0.93
N VAL A 107 -1.93 19.91 -0.42
CA VAL A 107 -2.37 18.86 0.49
C VAL A 107 -3.63 18.22 -0.07
N THR A 108 -3.87 16.96 0.28
CA THR A 108 -5.05 16.20 -0.10
C THR A 108 -5.78 15.68 1.13
N PHE A 109 -7.09 15.54 1.01
CA PHE A 109 -7.92 14.76 1.92
C PHE A 109 -8.97 14.01 1.10
N GLY A 110 -9.55 12.95 1.66
CA GLY A 110 -10.55 12.19 0.93
C GLY A 110 -11.71 11.75 1.80
N PHE A 111 -12.76 11.28 1.15
CA PHE A 111 -13.96 10.76 1.82
C PHE A 111 -14.72 9.79 0.91
N VAL A 112 -15.49 8.92 1.56
CA VAL A 112 -16.42 8.00 0.91
C VAL A 112 -17.83 8.46 1.17
N GLY A 113 -18.62 8.58 0.12
CA GLY A 113 -20.00 8.99 0.19
C GLY A 113 -20.95 8.03 -0.52
N ALA A 114 -22.22 8.24 -0.31
CA ALA A 114 -23.32 7.56 -0.99
C ALA A 114 -24.40 8.58 -1.37
N GLY A 115 -25.21 8.23 -2.36
CA GLY A 115 -26.18 9.15 -2.96
C GLY A 115 -25.54 10.06 -4.00
N GLY A 116 -26.09 11.26 -4.19
CA GLY A 116 -25.58 12.19 -5.22
C GLY A 116 -24.24 12.81 -4.85
N GLN A 117 -23.50 13.23 -5.87
CA GLN A 117 -22.19 13.88 -5.76
C GLN A 117 -22.28 15.24 -5.06
N PRO A 118 -21.19 15.69 -4.37
CA PRO A 118 -21.11 17.01 -3.76
C PRO A 118 -21.37 18.14 -4.74
N VAL A 119 -22.09 19.18 -4.28
CA VAL A 119 -22.36 20.41 -5.03
C VAL A 119 -21.95 21.63 -4.21
N ASN A 120 -21.84 22.79 -4.84
CA ASN A 120 -21.54 24.07 -4.18
C ASN A 120 -20.20 24.09 -3.42
N CYS A 121 -19.18 23.39 -3.93
CA CYS A 121 -17.87 23.33 -3.28
C CYS A 121 -17.24 24.72 -3.13
N LYS A 122 -16.72 25.02 -1.92
CA LYS A 122 -15.98 26.25 -1.59
C LYS A 122 -14.73 25.92 -0.78
N LEU A 123 -13.66 26.62 -1.09
CA LEU A 123 -12.42 26.66 -0.28
C LEU A 123 -12.31 28.03 0.38
N ASN A 124 -12.28 28.09 1.71
CA ASN A 124 -12.20 29.33 2.48
C ASN A 124 -13.24 30.38 2.04
N GLY A 125 -14.46 29.93 1.64
CA GLY A 125 -15.56 30.76 1.16
C GLY A 125 -15.53 31.07 -0.35
N ALA A 126 -14.43 30.85 -1.07
CA ALA A 126 -14.36 31.00 -2.53
C ALA A 126 -14.75 29.69 -3.25
N PRO A 127 -15.41 29.73 -4.43
CA PRO A 127 -15.74 28.53 -5.18
C PRO A 127 -14.51 27.67 -5.46
N CYS A 128 -14.62 26.33 -5.35
CA CYS A 128 -13.58 25.41 -5.77
C CYS A 128 -13.36 25.57 -7.29
N GLY A 129 -12.09 25.49 -7.73
CA GLY A 129 -11.78 25.40 -9.15
C GLY A 129 -12.25 24.06 -9.72
N THR A 130 -12.85 24.08 -10.90
CA THR A 130 -13.16 22.85 -11.63
C THR A 130 -11.85 22.29 -12.18
N GLY A 131 -11.40 21.17 -11.65
CA GLY A 131 -10.39 20.34 -12.34
C GLY A 131 -10.92 19.91 -13.71
N PRO A 132 -10.06 19.46 -14.66
CA PRO A 132 -10.50 19.08 -15.99
C PRO A 132 -11.58 18.00 -15.90
N THR A 133 -12.78 18.35 -16.29
CA THR A 133 -13.89 17.41 -16.45
C THR A 133 -13.57 16.46 -17.59
N VAL A 134 -13.44 15.18 -17.29
CA VAL A 134 -13.46 14.14 -18.33
C VAL A 134 -14.84 14.20 -18.99
N PRO A 135 -14.96 14.32 -20.33
CA PRO A 135 -16.24 14.29 -21.00
C PRO A 135 -16.89 12.93 -20.78
N THR A 136 -18.02 12.90 -20.09
CA THR A 136 -18.89 11.73 -20.03
C THR A 136 -19.54 11.56 -21.40
N THR A 137 -19.08 10.60 -22.18
CA THR A 137 -19.81 10.12 -23.36
C THR A 137 -21.01 9.31 -22.87
N PRO A 138 -22.23 9.53 -23.40
CA PRO A 138 -23.39 8.76 -22.99
C PRO A 138 -23.19 7.27 -23.28
N ALA A 139 -23.49 6.43 -22.31
CA ALA A 139 -23.47 4.99 -22.46
C ALA A 139 -24.47 4.55 -23.53
N THR A 140 -23.97 4.07 -24.65
CA THR A 140 -24.77 3.39 -25.66
C THR A 140 -25.10 2.01 -25.12
N THR A 141 -26.36 1.74 -24.89
CA THR A 141 -26.88 0.42 -24.52
C THR A 141 -26.63 -0.57 -25.64
N VAL A 142 -25.77 -1.54 -25.40
CA VAL A 142 -25.59 -2.71 -26.25
C VAL A 142 -26.57 -3.79 -25.77
N PRO A 143 -27.41 -4.40 -26.65
CA PRO A 143 -28.33 -5.46 -26.24
C PRO A 143 -27.56 -6.72 -25.87
N THR A 144 -27.86 -7.27 -24.72
CA THR A 144 -27.35 -8.56 -24.25
C THR A 144 -27.95 -9.69 -25.10
N VAL A 145 -27.13 -10.32 -25.91
CA VAL A 145 -27.47 -11.59 -26.55
C VAL A 145 -26.94 -12.71 -25.67
N VAL A 146 -27.85 -13.49 -25.12
CA VAL A 146 -27.54 -14.72 -24.36
C VAL A 146 -27.37 -15.86 -25.38
N PRO A 147 -26.24 -16.54 -25.45
CA PRO A 147 -26.13 -17.78 -26.17
C PRO A 147 -26.53 -18.94 -25.26
N THR A 148 -27.66 -19.55 -25.55
CA THR A 148 -28.02 -20.91 -25.08
C THR A 148 -27.25 -21.92 -25.86
N THR A 149 -26.28 -22.60 -25.25
CA THR A 149 -25.71 -23.83 -25.80
C THR A 149 -26.14 -25.02 -24.98
N LYS A 150 -26.83 -25.91 -25.65
CA LYS A 150 -27.35 -27.20 -25.20
C LYS A 150 -26.17 -28.18 -25.08
N ALA A 151 -26.04 -28.88 -23.96
CA ALA A 151 -25.05 -29.94 -23.74
C ALA A 151 -25.44 -31.22 -24.50
N PRO A 152 -24.50 -31.96 -25.09
CA PRO A 152 -24.77 -33.31 -25.60
C PRO A 152 -24.64 -34.35 -24.50
N THR A 153 -25.66 -35.15 -24.36
CA THR A 153 -25.72 -36.35 -23.52
C THR A 153 -24.99 -37.50 -24.24
N THR A 154 -23.99 -38.10 -23.60
CA THR A 154 -23.46 -39.41 -23.99
C THR A 154 -23.61 -40.40 -22.85
N ALA A 155 -24.15 -41.55 -23.17
CA ALA A 155 -24.46 -42.67 -22.29
C ALA A 155 -23.19 -43.43 -21.82
N PRO A 156 -23.25 -44.16 -20.70
CA PRO A 156 -22.09 -44.80 -20.10
C PRO A 156 -21.79 -46.16 -20.71
N THR A 157 -20.51 -46.40 -20.98
CA THR A 157 -19.98 -47.73 -21.34
C THR A 157 -19.49 -48.43 -20.08
N THR A 158 -20.00 -49.58 -19.78
CA THR A 158 -19.61 -50.47 -18.69
C THR A 158 -18.26 -51.13 -18.96
N ALA A 159 -17.32 -51.03 -18.01
CA ALA A 159 -16.08 -51.82 -17.97
C ALA A 159 -16.08 -52.80 -16.77
N PRO A 160 -15.40 -53.94 -16.84
CA PRO A 160 -15.57 -55.06 -15.93
C PRO A 160 -14.88 -54.89 -14.57
N THR A 161 -15.56 -55.38 -13.54
CA THR A 161 -15.15 -55.39 -12.14
C THR A 161 -14.06 -56.42 -11.85
N THR A 162 -12.93 -55.96 -11.30
CA THR A 162 -11.96 -56.78 -10.59
C THR A 162 -12.13 -56.59 -9.09
N PRO A 163 -12.03 -57.63 -8.23
CA PRO A 163 -12.27 -57.48 -6.79
C PRO A 163 -11.16 -56.64 -6.13
N ALA A 164 -11.55 -55.60 -5.38
CA ALA A 164 -10.64 -54.75 -4.65
C ALA A 164 -10.27 -55.40 -3.31
N THR A 165 -8.98 -55.50 -3.06
CA THR A 165 -8.37 -55.79 -1.76
C THR A 165 -8.59 -54.57 -0.85
N THR A 166 -9.25 -54.75 0.29
CA THR A 166 -9.49 -53.69 1.28
C THR A 166 -8.18 -53.27 1.98
N ALA A 167 -7.68 -52.08 1.60
CA ALA A 167 -6.70 -51.35 2.39
C ALA A 167 -7.41 -50.62 3.55
N PRO A 168 -6.73 -50.40 4.70
CA PRO A 168 -7.35 -49.71 5.81
C PRO A 168 -7.67 -48.24 5.43
N THR A 169 -8.94 -47.88 5.53
CA THR A 169 -9.44 -46.54 5.31
C THR A 169 -8.92 -45.61 6.40
N THR A 170 -7.87 -44.86 6.12
CA THR A 170 -7.60 -43.62 6.86
C THR A 170 -8.71 -42.64 6.52
N LYS A 171 -9.49 -42.30 7.55
CA LYS A 171 -10.57 -41.31 7.45
C LYS A 171 -9.99 -40.01 6.85
N ALA A 172 -10.47 -39.59 5.67
CA ALA A 172 -10.09 -38.33 5.07
C ALA A 172 -10.35 -37.19 6.07
N PRO A 173 -9.46 -36.20 6.17
CA PRO A 173 -9.69 -35.06 7.05
C PRO A 173 -10.99 -34.38 6.63
N THR A 174 -11.92 -34.25 7.60
CA THR A 174 -13.20 -33.55 7.37
C THR A 174 -12.93 -32.07 7.19
N VAL A 175 -13.22 -31.54 5.99
CA VAL A 175 -13.17 -30.11 5.69
C VAL A 175 -14.29 -29.43 6.49
N PRO A 176 -14.01 -28.38 7.29
CA PRO A 176 -15.04 -27.63 8.02
C PRO A 176 -16.10 -27.06 7.07
N ALA A 177 -17.35 -27.01 7.54
CA ALA A 177 -18.42 -26.35 6.79
C ALA A 177 -18.19 -24.82 6.75
N ALA A 178 -18.65 -24.14 5.69
CA ALA A 178 -18.65 -22.68 5.64
C ALA A 178 -19.58 -22.12 6.72
N GLY A 179 -19.07 -21.15 7.49
CA GLY A 179 -19.80 -20.50 8.58
C GLY A 179 -19.58 -18.97 8.58
N PRO A 180 -20.17 -18.24 9.54
CA PRO A 180 -19.97 -16.80 9.68
C PRO A 180 -18.56 -16.42 10.15
N THR A 181 -17.79 -17.38 10.64
CA THR A 181 -16.38 -17.23 11.05
C THR A 181 -15.53 -18.26 10.36
N LEU A 182 -14.24 -17.93 10.18
CA LEU A 182 -13.22 -18.83 9.68
C LEU A 182 -12.35 -19.31 10.86
N PRO A 183 -12.13 -20.63 11.04
CA PRO A 183 -11.17 -21.13 12.02
C PRO A 183 -9.74 -20.80 11.57
N PHE A 184 -8.99 -20.13 12.44
CA PHE A 184 -7.57 -19.83 12.30
C PHE A 184 -6.78 -20.61 13.34
N THR A 185 -5.91 -21.50 12.91
CA THR A 185 -5.06 -22.29 13.80
C THR A 185 -3.67 -21.68 13.87
N VAL A 186 -3.29 -21.18 15.05
CA VAL A 186 -1.91 -20.72 15.30
C VAL A 186 -1.15 -21.87 15.93
N THR A 187 -0.03 -22.26 15.32
CA THR A 187 0.87 -23.32 15.79
C THR A 187 2.18 -22.71 16.23
N ASN A 188 2.65 -23.00 17.44
CA ASN A 188 3.92 -22.53 17.94
C ASN A 188 5.00 -23.63 17.78
N ARG A 189 5.95 -23.40 16.90
CA ARG A 189 7.16 -24.23 16.69
C ARG A 189 8.43 -23.41 16.86
N THR A 190 8.40 -22.36 17.67
CA THR A 190 9.54 -21.44 17.85
C THR A 190 10.72 -22.11 18.59
N GLY A 191 10.50 -23.21 19.29
CA GLY A 191 11.49 -23.82 20.21
C GLY A 191 11.62 -23.07 21.52
N ARG A 192 10.81 -22.04 21.77
CA ARG A 192 10.88 -21.13 22.93
C ARG A 192 9.82 -21.47 23.96
N SER A 193 10.14 -21.20 25.24
CA SER A 193 9.25 -21.50 26.38
C SER A 193 8.39 -20.31 26.82
N GLU A 194 8.64 -19.10 26.30
CA GLU A 194 7.89 -17.92 26.68
C GLU A 194 6.43 -18.02 26.23
N PRO A 195 5.49 -17.44 27.00
CA PRO A 195 4.09 -17.40 26.60
C PRO A 195 3.89 -16.62 25.30
N VAL A 196 2.97 -17.09 24.47
CA VAL A 196 2.53 -16.40 23.26
C VAL A 196 1.22 -15.67 23.53
N PHE A 197 1.09 -14.43 23.08
CA PHE A 197 -0.14 -13.66 23.11
C PHE A 197 -0.54 -13.30 21.69
N LEU A 198 -1.81 -13.53 21.35
CA LEU A 198 -2.38 -13.27 20.03
C LEU A 198 -3.33 -12.08 20.11
N TYR A 199 -3.43 -11.32 19.02
CA TYR A 199 -4.39 -10.20 18.88
C TYR A 199 -4.91 -10.21 17.46
N VAL A 200 -6.24 -10.14 17.29
CA VAL A 200 -6.88 -10.01 15.97
C VAL A 200 -7.48 -8.62 15.90
N LEU A 201 -6.84 -7.73 15.13
CA LEU A 201 -7.22 -6.33 15.01
C LEU A 201 -7.54 -6.02 13.55
N GLY A 202 -8.60 -5.26 13.30
CA GLY A 202 -8.93 -4.90 11.92
C GLY A 202 -10.16 -4.02 11.79
N VAL A 203 -10.44 -3.66 10.55
CA VAL A 203 -11.64 -2.93 10.16
C VAL A 203 -12.72 -3.94 9.77
N ASN A 204 -13.86 -3.89 10.43
CA ASN A 204 -15.05 -4.60 9.98
C ASN A 204 -15.55 -3.90 8.71
N LEU A 205 -15.54 -4.62 7.60
CA LEU A 205 -15.82 -4.07 6.27
C LEU A 205 -17.32 -3.74 6.06
N ASP A 206 -18.21 -4.32 6.87
CA ASP A 206 -19.65 -4.00 6.82
C ASP A 206 -19.96 -2.67 7.49
N THR A 207 -19.18 -2.30 8.53
CA THR A 207 -19.45 -1.11 9.35
C THR A 207 -18.40 -0.01 9.19
N GLY A 208 -17.25 -0.30 8.56
CA GLY A 208 -16.10 0.60 8.48
C GLY A 208 -15.39 0.88 9.82
N LYS A 209 -15.78 0.18 10.91
CA LYS A 209 -15.24 0.44 12.24
C LYS A 209 -13.98 -0.38 12.51
N LEU A 210 -12.95 0.28 13.01
CA LEU A 210 -11.76 -0.37 13.54
C LEU A 210 -12.07 -0.99 14.91
N GLY A 211 -11.63 -2.23 15.13
CA GLY A 211 -11.89 -2.95 16.36
C GLY A 211 -10.99 -4.17 16.52
N TYR A 212 -11.39 -5.03 17.43
CA TYR A 212 -10.72 -6.31 17.69
C TYR A 212 -11.72 -7.48 17.66
N VAL A 213 -11.20 -8.66 17.44
CA VAL A 213 -11.96 -9.92 17.48
C VAL A 213 -11.43 -10.76 18.62
N ASP A 214 -12.31 -11.26 19.47
CA ASP A 214 -11.95 -12.20 20.56
C ASP A 214 -11.80 -13.65 20.05
N ALA A 215 -11.41 -14.56 20.92
CA ALA A 215 -11.21 -15.98 20.56
C ALA A 215 -12.47 -16.68 20.04
N SER A 216 -13.66 -16.17 20.37
CA SER A 216 -14.95 -16.70 19.91
C SER A 216 -15.33 -16.23 18.51
N GLY A 217 -14.66 -15.19 18.00
CA GLY A 217 -14.95 -14.53 16.72
C GLY A 217 -15.89 -13.33 16.85
N ALA A 218 -16.17 -12.85 18.08
CA ALA A 218 -16.98 -11.66 18.30
C ALA A 218 -16.13 -10.40 18.05
N PHE A 219 -16.66 -9.49 17.23
CA PHE A 219 -16.03 -8.20 16.92
C PHE A 219 -16.51 -7.12 17.90
N THR A 220 -15.56 -6.36 18.45
CA THR A 220 -15.83 -5.20 19.28
C THR A 220 -15.11 -3.97 18.72
N PRO A 221 -15.83 -2.90 18.34
CA PRO A 221 -15.21 -1.66 17.94
C PRO A 221 -14.38 -1.02 19.06
N TRP A 222 -13.27 -0.38 18.73
CA TRP A 222 -12.55 0.46 19.67
C TRP A 222 -13.40 1.68 20.04
N THR A 223 -13.52 1.96 21.33
CA THR A 223 -14.27 3.09 21.87
C THR A 223 -13.56 3.67 23.10
N GLY A 224 -13.94 4.88 23.50
CA GLY A 224 -13.47 5.46 24.76
C GLY A 224 -12.13 6.16 24.70
N GLY A 225 -11.54 6.34 23.50
CA GLY A 225 -10.36 7.15 23.31
C GLY A 225 -10.64 8.66 23.36
N GLY A 226 -9.60 9.45 23.53
CA GLY A 226 -9.62 10.91 23.51
C GLY A 226 -8.57 11.46 22.54
N PRO A 227 -8.45 12.81 22.44
CA PRO A 227 -7.43 13.43 21.59
C PRO A 227 -6.00 13.08 22.03
N VAL A 228 -5.82 12.70 23.30
CA VAL A 228 -4.57 12.14 23.83
C VAL A 228 -4.76 10.62 23.91
N PRO A 229 -3.84 9.81 23.34
CA PRO A 229 -3.95 8.36 23.40
C PRO A 229 -3.99 7.82 24.83
N VAL A 230 -5.03 7.02 25.14
CA VAL A 230 -5.17 6.34 26.43
C VAL A 230 -4.92 4.83 26.27
N PRO A 231 -4.49 4.11 27.34
CA PRO A 231 -4.31 2.67 27.26
C PRO A 231 -5.58 1.96 26.77
N ALA A 232 -5.44 1.07 25.80
CA ALA A 232 -6.51 0.19 25.37
C ALA A 232 -6.77 -0.91 26.43
N PRO A 233 -7.97 -1.50 26.50
CA PRO A 233 -8.20 -2.70 27.29
C PRO A 233 -7.31 -3.85 26.80
N ASP A 234 -7.00 -4.77 27.70
CA ASP A 234 -6.29 -6.00 27.34
C ASP A 234 -7.20 -6.93 26.52
N VAL A 235 -6.88 -7.05 25.24
CA VAL A 235 -7.61 -7.89 24.27
C VAL A 235 -6.76 -9.08 23.81
N SER A 236 -5.74 -9.43 24.59
CA SER A 236 -4.87 -10.56 24.26
C SER A 236 -5.63 -11.88 24.37
N ILE A 237 -5.42 -12.75 23.38
CA ILE A 237 -5.87 -14.13 23.37
C ILE A 237 -4.65 -15.00 23.76
N PRO A 238 -4.76 -15.90 24.74
CA PRO A 238 -3.67 -16.83 25.04
C PRO A 238 -3.30 -17.67 23.82
N GLY A 239 -2.03 -17.58 23.41
CA GLY A 239 -1.48 -18.37 22.31
C GLY A 239 -1.00 -19.74 22.76
N PRO A 240 -0.62 -20.62 21.82
CA PRO A 240 -0.17 -21.97 22.11
C PRO A 240 1.21 -22.01 22.75
N ALA A 241 1.43 -22.95 23.68
CA ALA A 241 2.76 -23.31 24.15
C ALA A 241 3.58 -23.91 23.01
N ASN A 242 4.92 -23.95 23.18
CA ASN A 242 5.79 -24.54 22.16
C ASN A 242 5.40 -26.00 21.85
N GLY A 243 5.32 -26.34 20.57
CA GLY A 243 4.86 -27.63 20.07
C GLY A 243 3.33 -27.80 20.04
N GLN A 244 2.57 -26.81 20.49
CA GLN A 244 1.11 -26.87 20.56
C GLN A 244 0.45 -25.94 19.51
N SER A 245 -0.88 -26.08 19.37
CA SER A 245 -1.71 -25.25 18.50
C SER A 245 -2.94 -24.74 19.25
N THR A 246 -3.37 -23.53 18.92
CA THR A 246 -4.61 -22.92 19.39
C THR A 246 -5.41 -22.47 18.18
N THR A 247 -6.72 -22.80 18.15
CA THR A 247 -7.61 -22.32 17.09
C THR A 247 -8.48 -21.19 17.62
N ILE A 248 -8.42 -20.06 16.94
CA ILE A 248 -9.28 -18.90 17.13
C ILE A 248 -10.28 -18.80 15.98
N LYS A 249 -11.35 -18.05 16.16
CA LYS A 249 -12.33 -17.78 15.10
C LYS A 249 -12.18 -16.36 14.61
N VAL A 250 -12.11 -16.16 13.29
CA VAL A 250 -12.04 -14.83 12.69
C VAL A 250 -13.34 -14.55 11.94
N LEU A 251 -13.97 -13.43 12.26
CA LEU A 251 -15.20 -12.95 11.62
C LEU A 251 -14.98 -12.77 10.12
N LYS A 252 -15.99 -13.07 9.29
CA LYS A 252 -16.01 -12.67 7.87
C LYS A 252 -16.22 -11.15 7.74
N ASN A 253 -15.85 -10.61 6.60
CA ASN A 253 -15.88 -9.19 6.28
C ASN A 253 -15.03 -8.34 7.24
N ILE A 254 -13.78 -8.77 7.45
CA ILE A 254 -12.76 -8.03 8.20
C ILE A 254 -11.44 -7.98 7.43
N SER A 255 -10.75 -6.84 7.51
CA SER A 255 -9.40 -6.66 7.00
C SER A 255 -8.50 -6.12 8.11
N GLY A 256 -7.33 -6.73 8.32
CA GLY A 256 -6.45 -6.30 9.40
C GLY A 256 -5.24 -7.18 9.62
N ARG A 257 -4.83 -7.30 10.89
CA ARG A 257 -3.62 -7.99 11.31
C ARG A 257 -3.90 -8.97 12.44
N ILE A 258 -3.22 -10.11 12.39
CA ILE A 258 -3.11 -11.02 13.53
C ILE A 258 -1.70 -10.83 14.10
N TYR A 259 -1.60 -10.13 15.24
CA TYR A 259 -0.35 -9.97 15.95
C TYR A 259 -0.07 -11.18 16.84
N PHE A 260 1.20 -11.47 17.01
CA PHE A 260 1.68 -12.46 17.98
C PHE A 260 2.94 -11.91 18.67
N SER A 261 2.94 -11.94 20.00
CA SER A 261 4.06 -11.52 20.84
C SER A 261 4.54 -12.63 21.74
N LEU A 262 5.83 -12.66 22.06
CA LEU A 262 6.47 -13.65 22.93
C LEU A 262 6.92 -12.98 24.23
N GLY A 263 6.59 -13.60 25.35
CA GLY A 263 7.03 -13.22 26.68
C GLY A 263 6.26 -12.07 27.32
N LYS A 264 5.82 -11.08 26.54
CA LYS A 264 5.10 -9.91 27.02
C LYS A 264 3.90 -9.58 26.14
N LYS A 265 2.84 -9.04 26.76
CA LYS A 265 1.70 -8.47 26.05
C LYS A 265 2.08 -7.17 25.36
N LEU A 266 1.41 -6.88 24.23
CA LEU A 266 1.53 -5.62 23.53
C LEU A 266 0.73 -4.52 24.23
N ASP A 267 1.30 -3.32 24.24
CA ASP A 267 0.62 -2.09 24.68
C ASP A 267 -0.02 -1.44 23.45
N PHE A 268 -1.35 -1.37 23.45
CA PHE A 268 -2.14 -0.63 22.47
C PHE A 268 -2.73 0.60 23.14
N ARG A 269 -2.97 1.67 22.36
CA ARG A 269 -3.61 2.88 22.86
C ARG A 269 -4.76 3.29 21.95
N VAL A 270 -5.84 3.78 22.57
CA VAL A 270 -7.05 4.22 21.86
C VAL A 270 -7.07 5.73 21.76
N THR A 271 -7.39 6.24 20.58
CA THR A 271 -7.70 7.65 20.31
C THR A 271 -9.18 7.80 20.04
N THR A 272 -9.66 9.05 19.86
CA THR A 272 -11.07 9.31 19.52
C THR A 272 -11.52 8.55 18.27
N ASP A 273 -10.64 8.41 17.27
CA ASP A 273 -10.98 7.89 15.95
C ASP A 273 -10.29 6.55 15.62
N GLY A 274 -9.60 5.93 16.59
CA GLY A 274 -8.91 4.69 16.26
C GLY A 274 -7.94 4.17 17.31
N LEU A 275 -7.00 3.38 16.82
CA LEU A 275 -6.00 2.66 17.60
C LEU A 275 -4.60 3.14 17.21
N VAL A 276 -3.78 3.51 18.19
CA VAL A 276 -2.34 3.62 18.01
C VAL A 276 -1.76 2.21 18.02
N GLN A 277 -1.32 1.77 16.87
CA GLN A 277 -0.68 0.47 16.71
C GLN A 277 0.79 0.52 17.16
N PRO A 278 1.38 -0.62 17.57
CA PRO A 278 2.78 -0.71 17.91
C PRO A 278 3.69 -0.22 16.76
N ALA A 279 4.60 0.70 17.09
CA ALA A 279 5.59 1.25 16.16
C ALA A 279 7.00 1.10 16.76
N PRO A 280 7.57 -0.12 16.83
CA PRO A 280 8.78 -0.40 17.60
C PRO A 280 10.05 0.28 17.03
N TRP A 281 9.94 0.94 15.90
CA TRP A 281 10.95 1.84 15.33
C TRP A 281 10.90 3.26 15.90
N ALA A 282 9.75 3.68 16.45
CA ALA A 282 9.61 5.00 17.06
C ALA A 282 10.26 5.07 18.45
N GLY A 283 10.96 6.16 18.70
CA GLY A 283 11.52 6.43 20.02
C GLY A 283 10.41 6.59 21.05
N GLY A 284 10.46 5.82 22.16
CA GLY A 284 9.45 5.87 23.22
C GLY A 284 8.24 4.98 23.03
N ASP A 285 8.15 4.18 21.95
CA ASP A 285 7.09 3.18 21.82
C ASP A 285 7.25 2.11 22.92
N PRO A 286 6.21 1.81 23.72
CA PRO A 286 6.27 0.84 24.81
C PRO A 286 6.53 -0.60 24.32
N ASN A 287 6.26 -0.89 23.05
CA ASN A 287 6.47 -2.21 22.45
C ASN A 287 7.88 -2.39 21.87
N ARG A 288 8.74 -1.36 21.95
CA ARG A 288 10.09 -1.39 21.37
C ARG A 288 10.91 -2.62 21.80
N ASP A 289 10.83 -2.99 23.08
CA ASP A 289 11.59 -4.10 23.67
C ASP A 289 10.81 -5.42 23.75
N ILE A 290 9.65 -5.49 23.11
CA ILE A 290 8.85 -6.71 23.01
C ILE A 290 9.19 -7.41 21.69
N LEU A 291 9.38 -8.73 21.75
CA LEU A 291 9.53 -9.58 20.57
C LEU A 291 8.14 -9.90 20.03
N PHE A 292 7.77 -9.34 18.89
CA PHE A 292 6.49 -9.53 18.24
C PHE A 292 6.56 -9.36 16.73
N ASP A 293 5.57 -9.89 16.04
CA ASP A 293 5.36 -9.73 14.60
C ASP A 293 3.87 -9.87 14.28
N TRP A 294 3.48 -9.88 13.01
CA TRP A 294 2.10 -10.04 12.56
C TRP A 294 1.99 -10.65 11.17
N SER A 295 0.85 -11.26 10.91
CA SER A 295 0.34 -11.56 9.56
C SER A 295 -0.75 -10.57 9.19
N GLU A 296 -0.82 -10.18 7.93
CA GLU A 296 -1.90 -9.35 7.40
C GLU A 296 -2.92 -10.21 6.68
N PHE A 297 -4.19 -9.86 6.80
CA PHE A 297 -5.24 -10.61 6.15
C PHE A 297 -6.42 -9.74 5.73
N THR A 298 -7.11 -10.18 4.70
CA THR A 298 -8.46 -9.71 4.33
C THR A 298 -9.33 -10.94 4.11
N LEU A 299 -10.44 -11.01 4.85
CA LEU A 299 -11.46 -12.05 4.70
C LEU A 299 -12.78 -11.39 4.33
N ASN A 300 -13.16 -11.50 3.06
CA ASN A 300 -14.36 -10.86 2.50
C ASN A 300 -15.12 -11.80 1.53
N GLY A 301 -16.02 -11.24 0.73
CA GLY A 301 -16.79 -11.99 -0.26
C GLY A 301 -15.95 -12.64 -1.36
N SER A 302 -14.72 -12.17 -1.60
CA SER A 302 -13.77 -12.76 -2.55
C SER A 302 -12.91 -13.86 -1.93
N GLY A 303 -13.09 -14.17 -0.65
CA GLY A 303 -12.34 -15.19 0.07
C GLY A 303 -11.36 -14.66 1.09
N LEU A 304 -10.33 -15.45 1.39
CA LEU A 304 -9.23 -15.09 2.27
C LEU A 304 -8.00 -14.73 1.46
N PHE A 305 -7.41 -13.58 1.77
CA PHE A 305 -6.06 -13.19 1.43
C PHE A 305 -5.27 -13.13 2.75
N LEU A 306 -4.20 -13.90 2.88
CA LEU A 306 -3.40 -13.97 4.11
C LEU A 306 -1.93 -14.01 3.75
N ASN A 307 -1.14 -13.06 4.26
CA ASN A 307 0.28 -12.97 4.00
C ASN A 307 1.14 -13.06 5.27
N SER A 308 2.33 -13.64 5.10
CA SER A 308 3.44 -13.50 6.03
C SER A 308 4.14 -12.18 5.70
N SER A 309 3.81 -11.10 6.45
CA SER A 309 4.27 -9.74 6.14
C SER A 309 5.65 -9.47 6.74
N GLN A 310 6.55 -8.87 5.94
CA GLN A 310 7.82 -8.31 6.38
C GLN A 310 7.97 -6.86 5.91
N VAL A 311 6.87 -6.20 5.57
CA VAL A 311 6.85 -4.83 5.00
C VAL A 311 7.46 -3.80 5.95
N ASP A 312 7.17 -3.91 7.25
CA ASP A 312 7.66 -2.97 8.26
C ASP A 312 8.89 -3.49 9.02
N MET A 313 8.95 -4.80 9.27
CA MET A 313 10.03 -5.46 9.98
C MET A 313 10.01 -6.98 9.76
N PHE A 314 11.10 -7.63 10.12
CA PHE A 314 11.24 -9.08 10.20
C PHE A 314 11.67 -9.45 11.62
N ALA A 315 10.83 -10.12 12.38
CA ALA A 315 11.07 -10.43 13.78
C ALA A 315 10.87 -11.91 14.13
N ILE A 316 9.64 -12.42 14.01
CA ILE A 316 9.28 -13.80 14.29
C ILE A 316 8.99 -14.52 12.97
N PRO A 317 9.82 -15.49 12.56
CA PRO A 317 9.57 -16.26 11.35
C PRO A 317 8.23 -16.99 11.46
N HIS A 318 7.42 -16.88 10.42
CA HIS A 318 6.12 -17.54 10.40
C HIS A 318 5.65 -17.85 8.99
N GLY A 319 5.10 -19.04 8.81
CA GLY A 319 4.40 -19.43 7.59
C GLY A 319 2.89 -19.25 7.74
N VAL A 320 2.22 -19.07 6.61
CA VAL A 320 0.77 -18.94 6.51
C VAL A 320 0.18 -20.02 5.62
N SER A 321 -1.07 -20.41 5.88
CA SER A 321 -1.77 -21.43 5.10
C SER A 321 -3.26 -21.16 5.00
N VAL A 322 -3.88 -21.64 3.91
CA VAL A 322 -5.33 -21.68 3.75
C VAL A 322 -5.76 -23.04 3.20
N THR A 323 -6.82 -23.59 3.77
CA THR A 323 -7.50 -24.80 3.27
C THR A 323 -8.82 -24.38 2.64
N GLY A 324 -8.97 -24.62 1.35
CA GLY A 324 -10.17 -24.29 0.59
C GLY A 324 -11.28 -25.34 0.69
N GLY A 325 -12.44 -25.05 0.07
CA GLY A 325 -13.59 -25.95 0.00
C GLY A 325 -13.30 -27.29 -0.67
N SER A 326 -12.31 -27.36 -1.54
CA SER A 326 -11.79 -28.61 -2.14
C SER A 326 -11.02 -29.50 -1.16
N GLY A 327 -10.69 -29.02 0.03
CA GLY A 327 -9.81 -29.70 1.00
C GLY A 327 -8.32 -29.53 0.72
N VAL A 328 -7.95 -28.84 -0.36
CA VAL A 328 -6.54 -28.53 -0.67
C VAL A 328 -6.05 -27.44 0.26
N THR A 329 -4.84 -27.62 0.81
CA THR A 329 -4.15 -26.60 1.62
C THR A 329 -2.98 -26.03 0.83
N THR A 330 -2.99 -24.70 0.65
CA THR A 330 -1.85 -23.94 0.15
C THR A 330 -1.12 -23.27 1.32
N LYS A 331 0.21 -23.09 1.19
CA LYS A 331 1.04 -22.49 2.22
C LYS A 331 2.22 -21.73 1.62
N THR A 332 2.73 -20.74 2.34
CA THR A 332 3.93 -19.96 2.03
C THR A 332 4.53 -19.35 3.29
N GLY A 333 5.67 -18.66 3.19
CA GLY A 333 6.32 -17.94 4.29
C GLY A 333 7.19 -18.81 5.19
N ASP A 334 7.32 -20.11 4.91
CA ASP A 334 8.27 -20.98 5.63
C ASP A 334 9.71 -20.60 5.27
N LEU A 335 10.59 -20.52 6.28
CA LEU A 335 12.01 -20.27 6.08
C LEU A 335 12.80 -21.58 5.91
N VAL A 336 13.92 -21.49 5.18
CA VAL A 336 14.95 -22.53 5.22
C VAL A 336 15.58 -22.63 6.61
N ALA A 337 16.27 -23.73 6.90
CA ALA A 337 16.96 -23.92 8.17
C ALA A 337 17.88 -22.72 8.50
N ASN A 338 17.81 -22.22 9.74
CA ASN A 338 18.50 -21.03 10.22
C ASN A 338 18.24 -19.76 9.41
N GLY A 339 17.07 -19.67 8.72
CA GLY A 339 16.73 -18.55 7.84
C GLY A 339 16.75 -17.21 8.55
N ARG A 340 16.18 -17.13 9.76
CA ARG A 340 16.20 -15.89 10.56
C ARG A 340 17.63 -15.39 10.82
N GLN A 341 18.52 -16.27 11.25
CA GLN A 341 19.90 -15.88 11.52
C GLN A 341 20.61 -15.42 10.24
N LYS A 342 20.38 -16.10 9.11
CA LYS A 342 20.93 -15.70 7.81
C LYS A 342 20.48 -14.29 7.39
N VAL A 343 19.22 -13.92 7.62
CA VAL A 343 18.74 -12.55 7.35
C VAL A 343 19.47 -11.55 8.25
N ILE A 344 19.56 -11.84 9.56
CA ILE A 344 20.24 -10.97 10.53
C ILE A 344 21.70 -10.77 10.12
N ASP A 345 22.42 -11.84 9.77
CA ASP A 345 23.83 -11.78 9.39
C ASP A 345 24.06 -11.02 8.09
N ALA A 346 23.20 -11.23 7.09
CA ALA A 346 23.27 -10.51 5.82
C ALA A 346 23.05 -9.00 5.99
N VAL A 347 22.11 -8.62 6.85
CA VAL A 347 21.83 -7.20 7.14
C VAL A 347 22.95 -6.57 7.96
N ARG A 348 23.47 -7.27 8.98
CA ARG A 348 24.60 -6.80 9.80
C ARG A 348 25.90 -6.66 9.01
N ALA A 349 26.11 -7.49 8.01
CA ALA A 349 27.29 -7.42 7.15
C ALA A 349 27.36 -6.16 6.28
N ASN A 350 26.23 -5.47 6.08
CA ASN A 350 26.19 -4.21 5.35
C ASN A 350 26.21 -3.03 6.32
N PRO A 351 27.24 -2.16 6.30
CA PRO A 351 27.37 -1.07 7.26
C PRO A 351 26.22 -0.06 7.24
N ASP A 352 25.58 0.16 6.08
CA ASP A 352 24.45 1.08 5.95
C ASP A 352 23.16 0.54 6.59
N PHE A 353 23.05 -0.79 6.71
CA PHE A 353 21.88 -1.50 7.26
C PHE A 353 22.10 -2.08 8.66
N ALA A 354 23.34 -2.20 9.12
CA ALA A 354 23.68 -2.92 10.36
C ALA A 354 22.89 -2.42 11.57
N LYS A 355 22.61 -1.11 11.64
CA LYS A 355 21.84 -0.49 12.73
C LYS A 355 20.34 -0.80 12.69
N SER A 356 19.80 -1.30 11.56
CA SER A 356 18.40 -1.75 11.47
C SER A 356 18.14 -3.06 12.23
N VAL A 357 19.20 -3.78 12.64
CA VAL A 357 19.10 -4.94 13.52
C VAL A 357 18.94 -4.48 14.96
N VAL A 358 17.71 -4.47 15.46
CA VAL A 358 17.37 -4.02 16.81
C VAL A 358 17.65 -5.15 17.81
N THR A 359 18.47 -4.82 18.82
CA THR A 359 18.85 -5.75 19.88
C THR A 359 18.48 -5.14 21.23
N ARG A 360 17.85 -5.94 22.09
CA ARG A 360 17.55 -5.57 23.47
C ARG A 360 18.82 -5.53 24.32
N ALA A 361 18.78 -4.84 25.46
CA ALA A 361 19.94 -4.68 26.35
C ALA A 361 20.56 -6.00 26.83
N ASP A 362 19.79 -7.07 26.89
CA ASP A 362 20.26 -8.42 27.25
C ASP A 362 20.92 -9.20 26.09
N GLY A 363 21.12 -8.55 24.93
CA GLY A 363 21.70 -9.16 23.75
C GLY A 363 20.70 -9.87 22.82
N THR A 364 19.42 -9.99 23.19
CA THR A 364 18.40 -10.62 22.36
C THR A 364 18.12 -9.79 21.12
N VAL A 365 18.30 -10.38 19.93
CA VAL A 365 17.87 -9.74 18.68
C VAL A 365 16.36 -9.81 18.58
N LEU A 366 15.72 -8.65 18.56
CA LEU A 366 14.27 -8.53 18.51
C LEU A 366 13.75 -8.56 17.07
N ARG A 367 14.36 -7.77 16.20
CA ARG A 367 13.90 -7.61 14.79
C ARG A 367 14.95 -7.00 13.89
N VAL A 368 14.71 -7.13 12.61
CA VAL A 368 15.34 -6.32 11.57
C VAL A 368 14.28 -5.36 11.04
N LEU A 369 14.50 -4.05 11.13
CA LEU A 369 13.59 -3.05 10.57
C LEU A 369 13.72 -3.02 9.06
N ALA A 370 12.60 -2.88 8.36
CA ALA A 370 12.60 -2.55 6.94
C ALA A 370 13.29 -1.20 6.69
N PRO A 371 13.90 -0.98 5.52
CA PRO A 371 14.70 0.22 5.25
C PRO A 371 13.98 1.53 5.52
N GLY A 372 12.70 1.67 5.15
CA GLY A 372 11.89 2.86 5.43
C GLY A 372 11.78 3.12 6.94
N LYS A 373 11.45 2.09 7.72
CA LYS A 373 11.32 2.21 9.18
C LYS A 373 12.66 2.47 9.87
N ALA A 374 13.74 1.92 9.33
CA ALA A 374 15.09 2.21 9.82
C ALA A 374 15.49 3.67 9.51
N ALA A 375 15.13 4.20 8.34
CA ALA A 375 15.35 5.60 8.00
C ALA A 375 14.51 6.55 8.87
N ASP A 376 13.24 6.25 9.10
CA ASP A 376 12.34 7.00 10.01
C ASP A 376 12.89 7.06 11.44
N ALA A 377 13.54 5.97 11.87
CA ALA A 377 14.20 5.87 13.18
C ALA A 377 15.59 6.56 13.22
N GLY A 378 16.07 7.13 12.12
CA GLY A 378 17.42 7.73 12.02
C GLY A 378 18.56 6.70 12.03
N LEU A 379 18.27 5.43 11.73
CA LEU A 379 19.23 4.33 11.74
C LEU A 379 19.87 4.08 10.36
N MET A 380 19.28 4.69 9.31
CA MET A 380 19.75 4.65 7.92
C MET A 380 19.73 6.04 7.31
N SER A 381 20.50 6.22 6.22
CA SER A 381 20.47 7.46 5.45
C SER A 381 19.11 7.65 4.77
N ALA A 382 18.49 8.82 4.98
CA ALA A 382 17.25 9.22 4.31
C ALA A 382 17.42 9.43 2.79
N THR A 383 18.66 9.49 2.29
CA THR A 383 19.02 9.72 0.87
C THR A 383 19.73 8.52 0.25
N TYR A 384 19.61 7.34 0.86
CA TYR A 384 20.36 6.13 0.47
C TYR A 384 20.20 5.75 -1.00
N LEU A 385 19.01 5.91 -1.56
CA LEU A 385 18.70 5.56 -2.96
C LEU A 385 18.83 6.73 -3.94
N ASP A 386 19.07 7.97 -3.51
CA ASP A 386 18.91 9.17 -4.35
C ASP A 386 19.76 9.15 -5.63
N SER A 387 21.00 8.67 -5.56
CA SER A 387 21.87 8.56 -6.73
C SER A 387 21.36 7.49 -7.72
N TYR A 388 20.91 6.35 -7.21
CA TYR A 388 20.31 5.30 -8.03
C TYR A 388 19.01 5.75 -8.67
N ILE A 389 18.10 6.35 -7.90
CA ILE A 389 16.82 6.88 -8.40
C ILE A 389 17.08 7.88 -9.53
N THR A 390 18.04 8.79 -9.33
CA THR A 390 18.41 9.79 -10.35
C THR A 390 18.93 9.12 -11.60
N SER A 391 19.83 8.15 -11.48
CA SER A 391 20.36 7.39 -12.62
C SER A 391 19.27 6.62 -13.37
N ALA A 392 18.43 5.88 -12.63
CA ALA A 392 17.33 5.09 -13.19
C ALA A 392 16.29 5.97 -13.91
N TRP A 393 15.96 7.14 -13.33
CA TRP A 393 15.03 8.10 -13.92
C TRP A 393 15.58 8.72 -15.19
N ASN A 394 16.85 9.12 -15.17
CA ASN A 394 17.53 9.74 -16.31
C ASN A 394 17.77 8.77 -17.48
N ALA A 395 17.84 7.46 -17.22
CA ALA A 395 17.97 6.46 -18.28
C ALA A 395 16.85 6.59 -19.33
N TYR A 396 15.66 7.01 -18.92
CA TYR A 396 14.49 7.13 -19.79
C TYR A 396 14.32 8.51 -20.44
N THR A 397 15.32 9.37 -20.38
CA THR A 397 15.38 10.59 -21.20
C THR A 397 15.69 10.27 -22.67
N SER A 398 16.46 9.21 -22.93
CA SER A 398 16.92 8.80 -24.27
C SER A 398 16.28 7.50 -24.77
N LYS A 399 15.79 6.62 -23.87
CA LYS A 399 15.09 5.37 -24.21
C LYS A 399 13.70 5.33 -23.58
N SER A 400 12.88 4.40 -23.99
CA SER A 400 11.53 4.22 -23.44
C SER A 400 11.50 3.11 -22.39
N LEU A 401 10.70 3.31 -21.33
CA LEU A 401 10.28 2.27 -20.40
C LEU A 401 8.94 1.70 -20.86
N THR A 402 8.82 0.40 -20.96
CA THR A 402 7.53 -0.27 -21.15
C THR A 402 7.03 -0.82 -19.83
N VAL A 403 5.82 -0.47 -19.43
CA VAL A 403 5.13 -1.04 -18.25
C VAL A 403 3.98 -1.92 -18.72
N VAL A 404 4.00 -3.20 -18.30
CA VAL A 404 2.96 -4.22 -18.57
C VAL A 404 2.45 -4.70 -17.22
N PRO A 405 1.55 -3.96 -16.55
CA PRO A 405 1.25 -4.18 -15.14
C PRO A 405 0.42 -5.43 -14.86
N PHE A 406 -0.25 -5.99 -15.89
CA PHE A 406 -1.14 -7.14 -15.75
C PHE A 406 -0.60 -8.34 -16.54
N GLY A 407 -0.20 -9.40 -15.82
CA GLY A 407 0.35 -10.60 -16.45
C GLY A 407 -0.67 -11.38 -17.31
N ASP A 408 -1.95 -11.29 -16.95
CA ASP A 408 -3.08 -11.90 -17.67
C ASP A 408 -3.59 -11.07 -18.86
N ARG A 409 -3.16 -9.80 -18.98
CA ARG A 409 -3.54 -8.84 -20.03
C ARG A 409 -2.31 -8.12 -20.60
N PRO A 410 -1.38 -8.84 -21.26
CA PRO A 410 -0.12 -8.26 -21.74
C PRO A 410 -0.28 -7.22 -22.87
N GLU A 411 -1.45 -7.12 -23.47
CA GLU A 411 -1.82 -6.06 -24.42
C GLU A 411 -1.98 -4.71 -23.72
N VAL A 412 -2.32 -4.68 -22.42
CA VAL A 412 -2.38 -3.45 -21.62
C VAL A 412 -0.96 -3.04 -21.26
N ARG A 413 -0.43 -2.08 -21.99
CA ARG A 413 0.93 -1.58 -21.83
C ARG A 413 1.01 -0.08 -21.92
N TYR A 414 1.96 0.47 -21.21
CA TYR A 414 2.22 1.91 -21.16
C TYR A 414 3.68 2.20 -21.48
N THR A 415 3.92 3.28 -22.20
CA THR A 415 5.28 3.72 -22.57
C THR A 415 5.67 4.94 -21.75
N GLY A 416 6.72 4.82 -20.94
CA GLY A 416 7.27 5.86 -20.09
C GLY A 416 8.46 6.58 -20.70
N ARG A 417 8.48 7.92 -20.61
CA ARG A 417 9.61 8.78 -21.02
C ARG A 417 9.81 9.88 -20.00
N THR A 418 11.07 10.13 -19.64
CA THR A 418 11.44 11.18 -18.69
C THR A 418 11.74 12.50 -19.41
N SER A 419 11.17 13.59 -18.90
CA SER A 419 11.50 14.97 -19.27
C SER A 419 11.72 15.77 -17.99
N GLY A 420 12.94 16.22 -17.75
CA GLY A 420 13.33 16.82 -16.48
C GLY A 420 13.12 15.84 -15.30
N ASN A 421 12.34 16.23 -14.31
CA ASN A 421 12.02 15.38 -13.15
C ASN A 421 10.73 14.56 -13.33
N ILE A 422 10.04 14.66 -14.47
CA ILE A 422 8.75 14.01 -14.69
C ILE A 422 8.90 12.86 -15.67
N MET A 423 8.40 11.70 -15.31
CA MET A 423 8.22 10.57 -16.21
C MET A 423 6.76 10.50 -16.64
N ASN A 424 6.50 10.70 -17.92
CA ASN A 424 5.18 10.67 -18.53
C ASN A 424 4.93 9.32 -19.17
N PHE A 425 3.76 8.74 -18.93
CA PHE A 425 3.31 7.48 -19.52
C PHE A 425 2.21 7.71 -20.54
N THR A 426 2.37 7.10 -21.70
CA THR A 426 1.35 7.08 -22.76
C THR A 426 0.79 5.68 -22.94
N ASP A 427 -0.49 5.60 -23.31
CA ASP A 427 -1.14 4.36 -23.75
C ASP A 427 -0.75 4.04 -25.21
N THR A 428 -1.26 2.94 -25.75
CA THR A 428 -0.99 2.49 -27.13
C THR A 428 -1.52 3.44 -28.21
N SER A 429 -2.41 4.37 -27.85
CA SER A 429 -2.89 5.43 -28.76
C SER A 429 -1.99 6.69 -28.75
N GLY A 430 -0.98 6.73 -27.88
CA GLY A 430 -0.09 7.88 -27.69
C GLY A 430 -0.64 8.94 -26.73
N ARG A 431 -1.79 8.70 -26.08
CA ARG A 431 -2.38 9.62 -25.11
C ARG A 431 -1.64 9.49 -23.76
N THR A 432 -1.25 10.61 -23.17
CA THR A 432 -0.69 10.63 -21.81
C THR A 432 -1.77 10.21 -20.79
N VAL A 433 -1.48 9.20 -20.00
CA VAL A 433 -2.41 8.59 -19.03
C VAL A 433 -1.94 8.70 -17.59
N ALA A 434 -0.64 8.91 -17.37
CA ALA A 434 -0.06 9.09 -16.03
C ALA A 434 1.23 9.92 -16.11
N SER A 435 1.56 10.60 -15.02
CA SER A 435 2.80 11.35 -14.87
C SER A 435 3.29 11.20 -13.43
N PHE A 436 4.58 10.88 -13.28
CA PHE A 436 5.21 10.69 -11.98
C PHE A 436 6.39 11.64 -11.84
N THR A 437 6.41 12.41 -10.77
CA THR A 437 7.61 13.15 -10.37
C THR A 437 8.67 12.17 -9.87
N LYS A 438 9.95 12.47 -10.14
CA LYS A 438 11.06 11.67 -9.62
C LYS A 438 10.93 11.48 -8.11
N PRO A 439 10.81 10.24 -7.60
CA PRO A 439 10.61 9.98 -6.18
C PRO A 439 11.86 10.25 -5.35
N SER A 440 11.68 10.49 -4.07
CA SER A 440 12.75 10.47 -3.07
C SER A 440 13.03 9.04 -2.59
N THR A 441 14.12 8.84 -1.86
CA THR A 441 14.39 7.59 -1.14
C THR A 441 13.22 7.17 -0.25
N ALA A 442 12.62 8.13 0.49
CA ALA A 442 11.46 7.85 1.35
C ALA A 442 10.25 7.36 0.54
N ASN A 443 9.94 8.00 -0.60
CA ASN A 443 8.83 7.56 -1.47
C ASN A 443 9.05 6.15 -2.02
N VAL A 444 10.30 5.77 -2.31
CA VAL A 444 10.62 4.40 -2.75
C VAL A 444 10.42 3.43 -1.59
N TRP A 445 10.96 3.71 -0.41
CA TRP A 445 10.82 2.82 0.74
C TRP A 445 9.36 2.65 1.20
N GLY A 446 8.56 3.73 1.15
CA GLY A 446 7.13 3.70 1.49
C GLY A 446 6.22 3.20 0.36
N CYS A 447 6.66 3.22 -0.90
CA CYS A 447 5.81 3.09 -2.08
C CYS A 447 4.66 4.10 -2.06
N ASP A 448 4.96 5.32 -1.65
CA ASP A 448 3.99 6.39 -1.41
C ASP A 448 4.44 7.73 -2.01
N GLY A 449 3.78 8.82 -1.66
CA GLY A 449 4.11 10.15 -2.15
C GLY A 449 4.13 10.20 -3.69
N ALA A 450 5.30 10.48 -4.29
CA ALA A 450 5.46 10.50 -5.76
C ALA A 450 5.19 9.14 -6.43
N LEU A 451 5.15 8.03 -5.68
CA LEU A 451 4.81 6.68 -6.13
C LEU A 451 3.47 6.20 -5.55
N GLY A 452 2.65 7.10 -5.02
CA GLY A 452 1.32 6.77 -4.52
C GLY A 452 0.50 6.02 -5.58
N ALA A 453 -0.07 4.87 -5.19
CA ALA A 453 -0.80 3.99 -6.09
C ALA A 453 -2.31 4.10 -5.79
N PRO A 454 -3.05 4.97 -6.49
CA PRO A 454 -4.49 5.04 -6.35
C PRO A 454 -5.14 3.70 -6.75
N ASN A 455 -6.32 3.44 -6.18
CA ASN A 455 -7.07 2.23 -6.51
C ASN A 455 -7.83 2.40 -7.84
N ASP A 456 -7.07 2.50 -8.93
CA ASP A 456 -7.58 2.59 -10.31
C ASP A 456 -6.94 1.51 -11.21
N GLN A 457 -7.27 1.52 -12.50
CA GLN A 457 -6.78 0.53 -13.46
C GLN A 457 -5.61 1.04 -14.32
N VAL A 458 -5.07 2.23 -14.06
CA VAL A 458 -4.03 2.85 -14.89
C VAL A 458 -2.88 3.37 -14.03
N VAL A 459 -3.12 4.40 -13.22
CA VAL A 459 -2.07 5.07 -12.44
C VAL A 459 -1.54 4.16 -11.34
N GLY A 460 -2.44 3.54 -10.57
CA GLY A 460 -2.07 2.62 -9.49
C GLY A 460 -1.21 1.44 -9.97
N PRO A 461 -1.61 0.68 -10.99
CA PRO A 461 -0.79 -0.40 -11.53
C PRO A 461 0.58 0.04 -12.06
N ILE A 462 0.69 1.24 -12.68
CA ILE A 462 1.97 1.79 -13.09
C ILE A 462 2.82 2.14 -11.86
N ALA A 463 2.25 2.83 -10.86
CA ALA A 463 2.95 3.21 -9.63
C ALA A 463 3.51 1.99 -8.87
N ARG A 464 2.69 0.93 -8.69
CA ARG A 464 3.10 -0.34 -8.08
C ARG A 464 4.29 -0.95 -8.81
N THR A 465 4.22 -1.00 -10.14
CA THR A 465 5.30 -1.53 -11.00
C THR A 465 6.58 -0.71 -10.86
N LEU A 466 6.49 0.63 -10.86
CA LEU A 466 7.64 1.51 -10.66
C LEU A 466 8.27 1.32 -9.28
N CYS A 467 7.45 1.26 -8.23
CA CYS A 467 7.96 1.04 -6.87
C CYS A 467 8.68 -0.30 -6.76
N ALA A 468 8.08 -1.40 -7.24
CA ALA A 468 8.70 -2.72 -7.23
C ALA A 468 10.02 -2.73 -8.02
N ALA A 469 10.06 -2.07 -9.19
CA ALA A 469 11.26 -1.99 -10.02
C ALA A 469 12.40 -1.20 -9.34
N LEU A 470 12.07 -0.15 -8.58
CA LEU A 470 13.03 0.61 -7.78
C LEU A 470 13.53 -0.19 -6.57
N TRP A 471 12.65 -0.84 -5.82
CA TRP A 471 13.02 -1.72 -4.71
C TRP A 471 13.95 -2.85 -5.14
N ARG A 472 13.63 -3.51 -6.26
CA ARG A 472 14.37 -4.62 -6.83
C ARG A 472 15.61 -4.19 -7.63
N THR A 473 15.86 -2.89 -7.75
CA THR A 473 16.96 -2.28 -8.52
C THR A 473 17.00 -2.70 -9.99
N THR A 474 15.84 -2.97 -10.60
CA THR A 474 15.68 -3.31 -12.02
C THR A 474 15.40 -2.10 -12.90
N LEU A 475 14.83 -1.01 -12.35
CA LEU A 475 14.57 0.22 -13.10
C LEU A 475 15.86 0.83 -13.63
N GLY A 476 15.84 1.28 -14.88
CA GLY A 476 17.03 1.83 -15.58
C GLY A 476 17.89 0.77 -16.27
N ARG A 477 17.76 -0.52 -15.88
CA ARG A 477 18.49 -1.67 -16.44
C ARG A 477 17.63 -2.54 -17.34
N ILE A 478 16.39 -2.79 -16.92
CA ILE A 478 15.41 -3.61 -17.65
C ILE A 478 14.32 -2.67 -18.13
N ASP A 479 14.16 -2.55 -19.44
CA ASP A 479 13.29 -1.55 -20.05
C ASP A 479 11.82 -1.98 -20.20
N THR A 480 11.50 -3.23 -19.84
CA THR A 480 10.12 -3.71 -19.68
C THR A 480 9.92 -4.09 -18.22
N GLN A 481 8.89 -3.50 -17.57
CA GLN A 481 8.56 -3.74 -16.18
C GLN A 481 7.09 -4.17 -16.02
N PRO A 482 6.79 -5.09 -15.07
CA PRO A 482 7.75 -5.83 -14.26
C PRO A 482 8.62 -6.70 -15.15
N GLY A 483 9.92 -6.83 -14.81
CA GLY A 483 10.86 -7.55 -15.67
C GLY A 483 12.03 -8.13 -14.90
N GLY A 484 12.71 -9.06 -15.56
CA GLY A 484 13.76 -9.86 -14.97
C GLY A 484 13.23 -11.07 -14.18
N THR A 485 14.15 -11.79 -13.59
CA THR A 485 13.91 -12.94 -12.73
C THR A 485 14.42 -12.65 -11.32
N ALA A 486 14.16 -13.51 -10.34
CA ALA A 486 14.71 -13.38 -9.00
C ALA A 486 16.24 -13.22 -8.98
N ALA A 487 16.97 -13.77 -9.97
CA ALA A 487 18.41 -13.61 -10.11
C ALA A 487 18.84 -12.19 -10.50
N ASP A 488 17.96 -11.42 -11.12
CA ASP A 488 18.21 -10.03 -11.53
C ASP A 488 17.93 -9.03 -10.42
N PHE A 489 17.13 -9.43 -9.42
CA PHE A 489 16.69 -8.53 -8.35
C PHE A 489 17.84 -8.21 -7.39
N TYR A 490 17.85 -6.97 -6.88
CA TYR A 490 18.82 -6.47 -5.91
C TYR A 490 20.30 -6.56 -6.37
N THR A 491 20.53 -6.49 -7.70
CA THR A 491 21.88 -6.61 -8.29
C THR A 491 22.35 -5.35 -9.00
N GLY A 492 21.49 -4.40 -9.28
CA GLY A 492 21.75 -3.28 -10.20
C GLY A 492 21.83 -1.88 -9.60
N GLY A 493 21.89 -1.77 -8.29
CA GLY A 493 21.92 -0.49 -7.59
C GLY A 493 22.62 -0.60 -6.25
N PRO A 494 22.36 0.33 -5.32
CA PRO A 494 22.83 0.18 -3.95
C PRO A 494 22.26 -1.11 -3.35
N ALA A 495 23.03 -1.73 -2.45
CA ALA A 495 22.63 -2.98 -1.84
C ALA A 495 21.31 -2.85 -1.07
N ASN A 496 20.44 -3.84 -1.21
CA ASN A 496 19.26 -3.99 -0.36
C ASN A 496 19.31 -5.37 0.31
N PRO A 497 20.14 -5.53 1.36
CA PRO A 497 20.31 -6.82 2.03
C PRO A 497 19.04 -7.27 2.75
N TYR A 498 18.14 -6.36 3.13
CA TYR A 498 16.89 -6.69 3.80
C TYR A 498 16.00 -7.56 2.89
N ALA A 499 15.47 -7.01 1.82
CA ALA A 499 14.58 -7.73 0.93
C ALA A 499 15.29 -8.93 0.27
N LYS A 500 16.54 -8.74 -0.19
CA LYS A 500 17.34 -9.81 -0.81
C LYS A 500 17.52 -11.02 0.11
N ALA A 501 17.86 -10.81 1.38
CA ALA A 501 18.10 -11.90 2.32
C ALA A 501 16.80 -12.59 2.73
N ILE A 502 15.71 -11.84 2.89
CA ILE A 502 14.40 -12.41 3.21
C ILE A 502 13.96 -13.33 2.07
N HIS A 503 13.92 -12.87 0.82
CA HIS A 503 13.58 -13.72 -0.33
C HIS A 503 14.49 -14.95 -0.45
N ALA A 504 15.80 -14.76 -0.29
CA ALA A 504 16.78 -15.88 -0.38
C ALA A 504 16.63 -16.92 0.73
N THR A 505 15.98 -16.59 1.83
CA THR A 505 15.78 -17.50 2.97
C THR A 505 14.37 -18.09 3.04
N MET A 506 13.44 -17.61 2.23
CA MET A 506 12.13 -18.25 2.08
C MET A 506 12.27 -19.56 1.32
N ALA A 507 11.58 -20.62 1.76
CA ALA A 507 11.69 -21.96 1.18
C ALA A 507 11.20 -22.02 -0.28
N ASP A 508 10.24 -21.16 -0.63
CA ASP A 508 9.69 -20.99 -1.98
C ASP A 508 10.24 -19.76 -2.71
N GLY A 509 11.13 -18.98 -2.08
CA GLY A 509 11.70 -17.75 -2.60
C GLY A 509 10.75 -16.54 -2.58
N LYS A 510 9.54 -16.70 -2.03
CA LYS A 510 8.51 -15.66 -1.99
C LYS A 510 8.46 -14.97 -0.64
N ALA A 511 8.41 -13.63 -0.65
CA ALA A 511 8.35 -12.80 0.54
C ALA A 511 7.43 -11.61 0.33
N TYR A 512 6.95 -11.01 1.41
CA TYR A 512 6.27 -9.71 1.37
C TYR A 512 7.15 -8.69 2.10
N ALA A 513 8.31 -8.37 1.47
CA ALA A 513 9.35 -7.54 2.09
C ALA A 513 9.15 -6.04 1.89
N PHE A 514 8.22 -5.62 1.04
CA PHE A 514 7.80 -4.23 0.83
C PHE A 514 6.36 -4.19 0.26
N ALA A 515 5.73 -3.01 0.28
CA ALA A 515 4.29 -2.84 0.04
C ALA A 515 3.75 -3.42 -1.29
N PHE A 516 4.58 -3.46 -2.35
CA PHE A 516 4.18 -4.00 -3.67
C PHE A 516 5.07 -5.17 -4.12
N ASP A 517 5.45 -6.03 -3.17
CA ASP A 517 6.18 -7.25 -3.50
C ASP A 517 5.30 -8.30 -4.21
N ASP A 518 3.98 -8.07 -4.23
CA ASP A 518 3.01 -8.80 -5.03
C ASP A 518 3.18 -8.61 -6.56
N VAL A 519 3.84 -7.54 -6.98
CA VAL A 519 4.18 -7.36 -8.41
C VAL A 519 5.02 -8.53 -8.90
N GLN A 520 4.54 -9.20 -9.96
CA GLN A 520 5.17 -10.39 -10.56
C GLN A 520 5.12 -11.65 -9.65
N ASN A 521 4.12 -11.73 -8.77
CA ASN A 521 3.85 -12.89 -7.88
C ASN A 521 5.07 -13.28 -7.00
N GLN A 522 5.75 -12.30 -6.41
CA GLN A 522 6.89 -12.54 -5.53
C GLN A 522 6.49 -12.59 -4.04
N GLU A 523 5.25 -12.30 -3.72
CA GLU A 523 4.71 -12.20 -2.37
C GLU A 523 4.53 -13.55 -1.67
N SER A 524 4.73 -13.55 -0.33
CA SER A 524 4.35 -14.65 0.56
C SER A 524 2.87 -14.56 0.96
N LEU A 525 1.98 -14.79 0.00
CA LEU A 525 0.53 -14.70 0.16
C LEU A 525 -0.13 -16.04 -0.17
N VAL A 526 -1.11 -16.46 0.63
CA VAL A 526 -2.07 -17.50 0.28
C VAL A 526 -3.44 -16.88 0.06
N HIS A 527 -4.13 -17.37 -0.97
CA HIS A 527 -5.50 -16.97 -1.30
C HIS A 527 -6.36 -18.19 -1.59
N ASP A 528 -7.62 -18.15 -1.13
CA ASP A 528 -8.67 -19.09 -1.52
C ASP A 528 -10.04 -18.39 -1.51
N GLY A 529 -10.81 -18.56 -2.58
CA GLY A 529 -12.13 -17.94 -2.73
C GLY A 529 -13.23 -18.60 -1.88
N ASP A 530 -13.03 -19.83 -1.41
CA ASP A 530 -13.93 -20.57 -0.52
C ASP A 530 -13.16 -21.14 0.68
N PRO A 531 -12.56 -20.28 1.53
CA PRO A 531 -11.72 -20.72 2.63
C PRO A 531 -12.53 -21.47 3.70
N ARG A 532 -12.00 -22.58 4.19
CA ARG A 532 -12.59 -23.43 5.23
C ARG A 532 -11.79 -23.42 6.53
N ALA A 533 -10.49 -23.22 6.43
CA ALA A 533 -9.59 -23.03 7.56
C ALA A 533 -8.37 -22.21 7.12
N ALA A 534 -7.78 -21.51 8.06
CA ALA A 534 -6.51 -20.84 7.88
C ALA A 534 -5.53 -21.18 8.99
N GLY A 535 -4.24 -20.96 8.76
CA GLY A 535 -3.21 -21.25 9.74
C GLY A 535 -2.05 -20.26 9.70
N ILE A 536 -1.47 -20.02 10.87
CA ILE A 536 -0.19 -19.35 11.07
C ILE A 536 0.70 -20.29 11.86
N THR A 537 1.88 -20.59 11.34
CA THR A 537 2.89 -21.40 12.05
C THR A 537 4.06 -20.52 12.41
N LEU A 538 4.25 -20.24 13.70
CA LEU A 538 5.44 -19.59 14.21
C LEU A 538 6.59 -20.62 14.17
N THR A 539 7.66 -20.31 13.46
CA THR A 539 8.75 -21.27 13.23
C THR A 539 9.99 -20.98 14.08
N ALA A 540 10.96 -21.87 14.06
CA ALA A 540 12.16 -21.77 14.89
C ALA A 540 12.98 -20.51 14.58
N PHE A 541 13.65 -20.00 15.61
CA PHE A 541 14.53 -18.83 15.58
C PHE A 541 15.93 -19.18 15.11
#